data_6732b127059c89a58b0908e882f9df9c
#
_entry.id   6732b127059c89a58b0908e882f9df9c
#
_cell.length_a   1.000
_cell.length_b   1.000
_cell.length_c   1.000
_cell.angle_alpha   90.00
_cell.angle_beta   90.00
_cell.angle_gamma   90.00
#
_symmetry.space_group_name_H-M   'P 1'
#
loop_
_entity.id
_entity.type
_entity.pdbx_description
1 polymer ?
#
loop_
_entity_poly.entity_id
_entity_poly.type
_entity_poly.pdbx_seq_one_letter_code
_entity_poly.pdbx_strand_id
1 'polypeptide(L)'
;MSKPPVAKNQKLTLTISDLTYQGMGVGKVEHYPLFIENALPDEVVDITVIKVSKNYGFAKVINRHNDSPLRTAGIDKTYTQTGIAPLQHLKYDAQLSFKRNQVVELLKKSHLEEVEVAPVLGMDKPIHYRNKAQVPVRMVKNRLETGFFKKNSHNFVPMEDYLIQDERIDEVIKAVRDILRKFMISAYDEKTHKGVVRHIIVRRGHYSHEVMVVLVTRAKKIPESDEVVGEILKACPDVRTVVQNINQEKTNVILGKTEKILAGDGHITDSLNGINFEISAHSFYQVNSVQTEKIYQKVVEAAELTGKETVIDAYCGIGTISLNLAQKAAKVYGVEIVPEAIDDAKKNATANNIDNAIFEVGTASDWMAKWSEEGIKPDVVVFDPPRKGLESEVINSTAKLAPAKIVYVSCNPATLVRDIQLFTEKGYQVAKPIQPVDQFPMTTHIESITVLTRTENN
;
A
#
# COMPACT_ATOMS: atom_id res chain seq x y z
N MET A 1 -38.02 -8.36 -16.61
CA MET A 1 -36.84 -8.51 -15.74
C MET A 1 -37.27 -9.30 -14.52
N SER A 2 -36.65 -10.43 -14.25
CA SER A 2 -37.00 -11.28 -13.10
C SER A 2 -36.70 -10.55 -11.77
N LYS A 3 -37.61 -10.67 -10.81
CA LYS A 3 -37.41 -10.19 -9.45
C LYS A 3 -36.29 -10.99 -8.81
N PRO A 4 -35.40 -10.37 -7.99
CA PRO A 4 -34.39 -11.12 -7.24
C PRO A 4 -35.01 -12.26 -6.45
N PRO A 5 -34.41 -13.47 -6.40
CA PRO A 5 -34.99 -14.64 -5.74
C PRO A 5 -34.89 -14.59 -4.21
N VAL A 6 -34.35 -13.51 -3.66
CA VAL A 6 -34.19 -13.29 -2.22
C VAL A 6 -34.72 -11.94 -1.79
N ALA A 7 -35.10 -11.82 -0.50
CA ALA A 7 -35.57 -10.58 0.11
C ALA A 7 -34.61 -10.12 1.23
N LYS A 8 -34.61 -8.80 1.51
CA LYS A 8 -33.89 -8.26 2.66
C LYS A 8 -34.41 -8.88 3.97
N ASN A 9 -33.51 -9.19 4.90
CA ASN A 9 -33.73 -9.88 6.17
C ASN A 9 -34.13 -11.37 6.05
N GLN A 10 -34.18 -11.92 4.83
CA GLN A 10 -34.40 -13.36 4.64
C GLN A 10 -33.24 -14.14 5.23
N LYS A 11 -33.57 -15.24 5.92
CA LYS A 11 -32.59 -16.21 6.44
C LYS A 11 -32.54 -17.41 5.50
N LEU A 12 -31.34 -17.86 5.20
CA LEU A 12 -31.08 -18.97 4.27
C LEU A 12 -29.88 -19.77 4.76
N THR A 13 -29.86 -21.06 4.43
CA THR A 13 -28.67 -21.89 4.51
C THR A 13 -28.14 -22.13 3.11
N LEU A 14 -26.84 -21.94 2.90
CA LEU A 14 -26.20 -22.16 1.61
C LEU A 14 -24.74 -22.57 1.75
N THR A 15 -24.20 -23.15 0.69
CA THR A 15 -22.78 -23.50 0.59
C THR A 15 -22.05 -22.37 -0.13
N ILE A 16 -20.87 -22.03 0.38
CA ILE A 16 -19.95 -21.07 -0.25
C ILE A 16 -19.16 -21.79 -1.34
N SER A 17 -19.21 -21.26 -2.55
CA SER A 17 -18.59 -21.88 -3.73
C SER A 17 -17.31 -21.19 -4.19
N ASP A 18 -17.08 -19.92 -3.83
CA ASP A 18 -15.97 -19.12 -4.35
C ASP A 18 -15.66 -17.92 -3.44
N LEU A 19 -14.61 -17.18 -3.75
CA LEU A 19 -14.25 -15.89 -3.16
C LEU A 19 -14.26 -14.78 -4.22
N THR A 20 -14.80 -13.61 -3.83
CA THR A 20 -14.61 -12.40 -4.63
C THR A 20 -13.18 -11.89 -4.51
N TYR A 21 -12.75 -11.00 -5.42
CA TYR A 21 -11.45 -10.29 -5.33
C TYR A 21 -11.31 -9.46 -4.03
N GLN A 22 -12.39 -9.18 -3.32
CA GLN A 22 -12.40 -8.53 -2.01
C GLN A 22 -12.32 -9.51 -0.82
N GLY A 23 -12.18 -10.82 -1.09
CA GLY A 23 -12.11 -11.85 -0.05
C GLY A 23 -13.46 -12.18 0.60
N MET A 24 -14.58 -11.83 -0.04
CA MET A 24 -15.93 -12.20 0.42
C MET A 24 -16.31 -13.56 -0.18
N GLY A 25 -16.91 -14.43 0.63
CA GLY A 25 -17.47 -15.70 0.14
C GLY A 25 -18.62 -15.45 -0.84
N VAL A 26 -18.74 -16.31 -1.84
CA VAL A 26 -19.81 -16.29 -2.84
C VAL A 26 -20.70 -17.51 -2.63
N GLY A 27 -21.96 -17.29 -2.30
CA GLY A 27 -23.02 -18.29 -2.34
C GLY A 27 -24.07 -17.92 -3.37
N LYS A 28 -24.79 -18.87 -3.95
CA LYS A 28 -25.79 -18.61 -5.00
C LYS A 28 -27.15 -19.17 -4.63
N VAL A 29 -28.20 -18.42 -4.94
CA VAL A 29 -29.61 -18.83 -4.89
C VAL A 29 -30.17 -18.65 -6.31
N GLU A 30 -30.53 -19.73 -6.98
CA GLU A 30 -31.05 -19.70 -8.37
C GLU A 30 -30.19 -18.84 -9.31
N HIS A 31 -28.86 -19.03 -9.31
CA HIS A 31 -27.87 -18.22 -10.06
C HIS A 31 -27.65 -16.79 -9.57
N TYR A 32 -28.40 -16.32 -8.58
CA TYR A 32 -28.23 -15.00 -7.98
C TYR A 32 -27.12 -15.02 -6.92
N PRO A 33 -26.01 -14.29 -7.11
CA PRO A 33 -24.88 -14.32 -6.17
C PRO A 33 -25.18 -13.47 -4.92
N LEU A 34 -24.81 -14.04 -3.78
CA LEU A 34 -24.72 -13.37 -2.49
C LEU A 34 -23.28 -13.28 -2.05
N PHE A 35 -22.84 -12.08 -1.72
CA PHE A 35 -21.50 -11.82 -1.20
C PHE A 35 -21.52 -11.77 0.32
N ILE A 36 -20.70 -12.58 0.97
CA ILE A 36 -20.80 -12.88 2.40
C ILE A 36 -19.44 -12.67 3.06
N GLU A 37 -19.37 -11.70 3.98
CA GLU A 37 -18.15 -11.46 4.75
C GLU A 37 -17.81 -12.65 5.66
N ASN A 38 -16.51 -12.93 5.82
CA ASN A 38 -16.00 -13.99 6.71
C ASN A 38 -16.58 -15.37 6.40
N ALA A 39 -16.77 -15.70 5.13
CA ALA A 39 -17.18 -17.01 4.64
C ALA A 39 -16.17 -17.50 3.60
N LEU A 40 -15.84 -18.80 3.66
CA LEU A 40 -14.85 -19.44 2.79
C LEU A 40 -15.46 -20.56 1.97
N PRO A 41 -14.89 -20.90 0.81
CA PRO A 41 -15.31 -22.05 0.00
C PRO A 41 -15.44 -23.33 0.83
N ASP A 42 -16.43 -24.16 0.49
CA ASP A 42 -16.80 -25.42 1.15
C ASP A 42 -17.46 -25.27 2.52
N GLU A 43 -17.69 -24.03 3.00
CA GLU A 43 -18.48 -23.81 4.21
C GLU A 43 -19.99 -23.82 3.92
N VAL A 44 -20.72 -24.53 4.76
CA VAL A 44 -22.19 -24.45 4.85
C VAL A 44 -22.53 -23.46 5.94
N VAL A 45 -23.26 -22.39 5.58
CA VAL A 45 -23.52 -21.26 6.49
C VAL A 45 -24.99 -20.86 6.50
N ASP A 46 -25.51 -20.55 7.70
CA ASP A 46 -26.75 -19.81 7.84
C ASP A 46 -26.46 -18.34 7.72
N ILE A 47 -27.18 -17.66 6.86
CA ILE A 47 -26.99 -16.25 6.58
C ILE A 47 -28.26 -15.44 6.79
N THR A 48 -28.10 -14.12 6.98
CA THR A 48 -29.15 -13.12 6.81
C THR A 48 -28.79 -12.20 5.66
N VAL A 49 -29.70 -12.04 4.70
CA VAL A 49 -29.58 -11.09 3.59
C VAL A 49 -29.71 -9.67 4.12
N ILE A 50 -28.66 -8.83 3.93
CA ILE A 50 -28.63 -7.46 4.43
C ILE A 50 -28.95 -6.42 3.36
N LYS A 51 -28.63 -6.74 2.08
CA LYS A 51 -28.89 -5.86 0.94
C LYS A 51 -29.19 -6.69 -0.30
N VAL A 52 -30.19 -6.25 -1.07
CA VAL A 52 -30.56 -6.84 -2.36
C VAL A 52 -30.40 -5.78 -3.43
N SER A 53 -29.63 -6.08 -4.48
CA SER A 53 -29.46 -5.29 -5.70
C SER A 53 -30.06 -6.05 -6.88
N LYS A 54 -30.08 -5.47 -8.08
CA LYS A 54 -30.68 -6.10 -9.27
C LYS A 54 -30.06 -7.47 -9.61
N ASN A 55 -28.73 -7.58 -9.57
CA ASN A 55 -27.99 -8.74 -10.06
C ASN A 55 -27.20 -9.49 -8.98
N TYR A 56 -27.16 -8.98 -7.75
CA TYR A 56 -26.43 -9.56 -6.61
C TYR A 56 -26.96 -9.04 -5.28
N GLY A 57 -26.60 -9.70 -4.20
CA GLY A 57 -26.91 -9.24 -2.85
C GLY A 57 -25.75 -9.38 -1.89
N PHE A 58 -25.93 -8.83 -0.69
CA PHE A 58 -24.99 -8.99 0.42
C PHE A 58 -25.68 -9.68 1.59
N ALA A 59 -24.95 -10.55 2.26
CA ALA A 59 -25.42 -11.22 3.44
C ALA A 59 -24.34 -11.32 4.52
N LYS A 60 -24.74 -11.63 5.72
CA LYS A 60 -23.81 -11.89 6.82
C LYS A 60 -24.06 -13.28 7.38
N VAL A 61 -23.01 -13.96 7.83
CA VAL A 61 -23.06 -15.24 8.52
C VAL A 61 -23.72 -15.07 9.88
N ILE A 62 -24.71 -15.95 10.19
CA ILE A 62 -25.32 -16.10 11.51
C ILE A 62 -24.67 -17.27 12.23
N ASN A 63 -24.54 -18.40 11.53
CA ASN A 63 -23.95 -19.65 12.03
C ASN A 63 -23.14 -20.31 10.92
N ARG A 64 -22.16 -21.11 11.28
CA ARG A 64 -21.36 -21.94 10.39
C ARG A 64 -21.48 -23.38 10.85
N HIS A 65 -21.84 -24.27 9.93
CA HIS A 65 -22.04 -25.70 10.23
C HIS A 65 -20.75 -26.51 10.15
N ASN A 66 -19.80 -26.06 9.31
CA ASN A 66 -18.47 -26.65 9.15
C ASN A 66 -17.44 -25.57 8.82
N ASP A 67 -16.19 -25.80 9.16
CA ASP A 67 -15.08 -24.96 8.74
C ASP A 67 -14.47 -25.46 7.44
N SER A 68 -14.14 -24.52 6.56
CA SER A 68 -13.30 -24.78 5.39
C SER A 68 -11.91 -25.25 5.81
N PRO A 69 -11.28 -26.19 5.10
CA PRO A 69 -9.87 -26.55 5.34
C PRO A 69 -8.91 -25.37 5.19
N LEU A 70 -9.33 -24.30 4.50
CA LEU A 70 -8.57 -23.07 4.30
C LEU A 70 -8.70 -22.09 5.48
N ARG A 71 -9.58 -22.34 6.44
CA ARG A 71 -9.83 -21.45 7.58
C ARG A 71 -8.75 -21.55 8.63
N THR A 72 -8.35 -20.38 9.16
CA THR A 72 -7.53 -20.28 10.38
C THR A 72 -8.38 -20.02 11.61
N ALA A 73 -7.90 -20.43 12.78
CA ALA A 73 -8.51 -20.09 14.08
C ALA A 73 -8.10 -18.69 14.55
N GLY A 74 -8.79 -18.17 15.58
CA GLY A 74 -8.36 -16.94 16.27
C GLY A 74 -8.73 -15.65 15.56
N ILE A 75 -9.86 -15.58 14.87
CA ILE A 75 -10.32 -14.39 14.14
C ILE A 75 -10.77 -13.32 15.14
N ASP A 76 -10.14 -12.12 15.06
CA ASP A 76 -10.63 -10.95 15.76
C ASP A 76 -11.69 -10.21 14.91
N LYS A 77 -12.89 -10.09 15.49
CA LYS A 77 -14.02 -9.39 14.87
C LYS A 77 -13.71 -7.91 14.62
N THR A 78 -12.85 -7.31 15.42
CA THR A 78 -12.45 -5.91 15.30
C THR A 78 -11.72 -5.64 13.98
N TYR A 79 -10.79 -6.52 13.61
CA TYR A 79 -10.06 -6.41 12.34
C TYR A 79 -10.95 -6.65 11.12
N THR A 80 -11.91 -7.56 11.23
CA THR A 80 -12.91 -7.77 10.17
C THR A 80 -13.79 -6.52 10.00
N GLN A 81 -14.27 -5.94 11.11
CA GLN A 81 -15.15 -4.76 11.07
C GLN A 81 -14.46 -3.50 10.57
N THR A 82 -13.20 -3.28 10.94
CA THR A 82 -12.41 -2.11 10.52
C THR A 82 -11.76 -2.28 9.15
N GLY A 83 -11.62 -3.53 8.69
CA GLY A 83 -10.99 -3.84 7.41
C GLY A 83 -9.47 -3.77 7.41
N ILE A 84 -8.83 -3.74 8.58
CA ILE A 84 -7.37 -3.76 8.71
C ILE A 84 -6.79 -5.07 8.19
N ALA A 85 -7.42 -6.20 8.52
CA ALA A 85 -6.98 -7.52 8.11
C ALA A 85 -8.15 -8.35 7.52
N PRO A 86 -8.66 -7.99 6.33
CA PRO A 86 -9.84 -8.61 5.74
C PRO A 86 -9.68 -10.10 5.43
N LEU A 87 -8.44 -10.61 5.27
CA LEU A 87 -8.14 -12.01 5.01
C LEU A 87 -7.64 -12.78 6.24
N GLN A 88 -7.71 -12.21 7.44
CA GLN A 88 -7.22 -12.89 8.66
C GLN A 88 -7.85 -14.27 8.93
N HIS A 89 -9.03 -14.54 8.36
CA HIS A 89 -9.74 -15.81 8.50
C HIS A 89 -9.26 -16.91 7.55
N LEU A 90 -8.39 -16.56 6.59
CA LEU A 90 -7.82 -17.45 5.59
C LEU A 90 -6.38 -17.82 5.97
N LYS A 91 -6.03 -19.11 5.94
CA LYS A 91 -4.64 -19.56 6.14
C LYS A 91 -3.70 -18.85 5.18
N TYR A 92 -2.48 -18.58 5.60
CA TYR A 92 -1.56 -17.74 4.83
C TYR A 92 -1.25 -18.29 3.44
N ASP A 93 -0.99 -19.59 3.32
CA ASP A 93 -0.77 -20.23 2.01
C ASP A 93 -1.98 -20.11 1.07
N ALA A 94 -3.18 -20.16 1.65
CA ALA A 94 -4.40 -19.93 0.89
C ALA A 94 -4.57 -18.46 0.50
N GLN A 95 -4.08 -17.49 1.30
CA GLN A 95 -4.01 -16.08 0.90
C GLN A 95 -3.09 -15.88 -0.31
N LEU A 96 -1.92 -16.53 -0.33
CA LEU A 96 -0.99 -16.47 -1.46
C LEU A 96 -1.63 -17.07 -2.73
N SER A 97 -2.28 -18.22 -2.61
CA SER A 97 -3.01 -18.84 -3.73
C SER A 97 -4.16 -17.95 -4.23
N PHE A 98 -4.94 -17.37 -3.32
CA PHE A 98 -6.01 -16.42 -3.63
C PHE A 98 -5.47 -15.20 -4.41
N LYS A 99 -4.36 -14.61 -3.97
CA LYS A 99 -3.74 -13.45 -4.62
C LYS A 99 -3.19 -13.79 -6.01
N ARG A 100 -2.53 -14.94 -6.16
CA ARG A 100 -2.08 -15.43 -7.46
C ARG A 100 -3.26 -15.57 -8.43
N ASN A 101 -4.34 -16.20 -7.98
CA ASN A 101 -5.52 -16.43 -8.79
C ASN A 101 -6.18 -15.13 -9.27
N GLN A 102 -6.12 -14.05 -8.52
CA GLN A 102 -6.61 -12.74 -8.98
C GLN A 102 -5.89 -12.30 -10.28
N VAL A 103 -4.57 -12.46 -10.35
CA VAL A 103 -3.79 -12.12 -11.55
C VAL A 103 -4.14 -13.05 -12.70
N VAL A 104 -4.17 -14.36 -12.44
CA VAL A 104 -4.51 -15.39 -13.45
C VAL A 104 -5.89 -15.16 -14.07
N GLU A 105 -6.90 -14.90 -13.24
CA GLU A 105 -8.27 -14.69 -13.71
C GLU A 105 -8.43 -13.38 -14.52
N LEU A 106 -7.65 -12.34 -14.22
CA LEU A 106 -7.64 -11.11 -15.00
C LEU A 106 -6.99 -11.33 -16.37
N LEU A 107 -5.87 -12.06 -16.43
CA LEU A 107 -5.22 -12.43 -17.68
C LEU A 107 -6.17 -13.25 -18.58
N LYS A 108 -6.83 -14.27 -18.03
CA LYS A 108 -7.85 -15.06 -18.77
C LYS A 108 -8.97 -14.19 -19.32
N LYS A 109 -9.53 -13.29 -18.52
CA LYS A 109 -10.60 -12.38 -18.96
C LYS A 109 -10.16 -11.42 -20.06
N SER A 110 -8.87 -11.21 -20.20
CA SER A 110 -8.28 -10.31 -21.19
C SER A 110 -7.64 -11.05 -22.37
N HIS A 111 -7.90 -12.37 -22.50
CA HIS A 111 -7.36 -13.22 -23.57
C HIS A 111 -5.82 -13.22 -23.62
N LEU A 112 -5.19 -13.30 -22.45
CA LEU A 112 -3.74 -13.39 -22.24
C LEU A 112 -3.41 -14.67 -21.45
N GLU A 113 -4.08 -15.78 -21.74
CA GLU A 113 -3.93 -17.06 -21.03
C GLU A 113 -2.54 -17.67 -21.15
N GLU A 114 -1.80 -17.30 -22.20
CA GLU A 114 -0.42 -17.73 -22.45
C GLU A 114 0.59 -17.08 -21.49
N VAL A 115 0.21 -15.98 -20.81
CA VAL A 115 1.08 -15.31 -19.85
C VAL A 115 1.07 -16.08 -18.54
N GLU A 116 2.22 -16.65 -18.20
CA GLU A 116 2.38 -17.40 -16.98
C GLU A 116 2.46 -16.48 -15.75
N VAL A 117 1.96 -16.96 -14.61
CA VAL A 117 2.05 -16.30 -13.31
C VAL A 117 2.81 -17.21 -12.35
N ALA A 118 3.93 -16.74 -11.84
CA ALA A 118 4.74 -17.46 -10.86
C ALA A 118 4.01 -17.62 -9.50
N PRO A 119 4.47 -18.49 -8.61
CA PRO A 119 4.03 -18.50 -7.22
C PRO A 119 4.29 -17.14 -6.55
N VAL A 120 3.41 -16.75 -5.64
CA VAL A 120 3.54 -15.47 -4.91
C VAL A 120 4.73 -15.54 -3.95
N LEU A 121 5.57 -14.52 -3.95
CA LEU A 121 6.61 -14.37 -2.92
C LEU A 121 5.95 -13.88 -1.62
N GLY A 122 5.81 -14.79 -0.67
CA GLY A 122 5.22 -14.54 0.65
C GLY A 122 6.25 -14.07 1.69
N MET A 123 5.75 -13.92 2.93
CA MET A 123 6.53 -13.61 4.13
C MET A 123 6.56 -14.79 5.10
N ASP A 124 7.67 -14.96 5.81
CA ASP A 124 7.77 -15.94 6.91
C ASP A 124 6.90 -15.52 8.09
N LYS A 125 6.85 -14.22 8.38
CA LYS A 125 6.02 -13.62 9.43
C LYS A 125 5.06 -12.61 8.80
N PRO A 126 3.83 -13.01 8.40
CA PRO A 126 2.90 -12.17 7.64
C PRO A 126 2.07 -11.20 8.51
N ILE A 127 2.53 -10.91 9.72
CA ILE A 127 1.95 -9.96 10.67
C ILE A 127 3.03 -9.00 11.18
N HIS A 128 2.64 -7.89 11.78
CA HIS A 128 3.55 -6.90 12.40
C HIS A 128 4.64 -6.37 11.44
N TYR A 129 4.33 -6.29 10.15
CA TYR A 129 5.29 -5.92 9.11
C TYR A 129 5.30 -4.43 8.77
N ARG A 130 4.23 -3.68 9.12
CA ARG A 130 4.14 -2.27 8.71
C ARG A 130 5.02 -1.39 9.58
N ASN A 131 5.93 -0.70 8.92
CA ASN A 131 6.85 0.27 9.54
C ASN A 131 6.24 1.67 9.70
N LYS A 132 4.96 1.86 9.36
CA LYS A 132 4.21 3.13 9.52
C LYS A 132 2.75 2.87 9.88
N ALA A 133 2.27 3.57 10.91
CA ALA A 133 0.87 3.67 11.27
C ALA A 133 0.36 5.11 11.15
N GLN A 134 -0.90 5.27 10.77
CA GLN A 134 -1.61 6.55 10.71
C GLN A 134 -2.96 6.37 11.40
N VAL A 135 -2.99 6.62 12.70
CA VAL A 135 -4.14 6.25 13.54
C VAL A 135 -4.97 7.47 13.88
N PRO A 136 -6.27 7.50 13.52
CA PRO A 136 -7.16 8.58 13.92
C PRO A 136 -7.36 8.63 15.44
N VAL A 137 -7.51 9.86 15.95
CA VAL A 137 -7.77 10.14 17.37
C VAL A 137 -9.18 10.70 17.51
N ARG A 138 -9.99 10.15 18.41
CA ARG A 138 -11.38 10.56 18.64
C ARG A 138 -11.73 10.60 20.13
N MET A 139 -12.70 11.42 20.47
CA MET A 139 -13.33 11.36 21.81
C MET A 139 -14.40 10.27 21.82
N VAL A 140 -14.25 9.27 22.66
CA VAL A 140 -15.23 8.20 22.89
C VAL A 140 -15.59 8.18 24.35
N LYS A 141 -16.88 8.39 24.70
CA LYS A 141 -17.33 8.45 26.08
C LYS A 141 -16.50 9.40 26.96
N ASN A 142 -16.22 10.61 26.46
CA ASN A 142 -15.41 11.65 27.10
C ASN A 142 -13.94 11.27 27.34
N ARG A 143 -13.43 10.25 26.67
CA ARG A 143 -12.02 9.85 26.75
C ARG A 143 -11.42 9.89 25.33
N LEU A 144 -10.20 10.40 25.22
CA LEU A 144 -9.43 10.40 23.97
C LEU A 144 -9.00 8.96 23.67
N GLU A 145 -9.35 8.46 22.49
CA GLU A 145 -9.07 7.11 22.04
C GLU A 145 -8.38 7.11 20.67
N THR A 146 -7.58 6.08 20.43
CA THR A 146 -7.00 5.70 19.13
C THR A 146 -7.70 4.47 18.58
N GLY A 147 -7.83 4.37 17.27
CA GLY A 147 -8.52 3.24 16.63
C GLY A 147 -8.85 3.52 15.17
N PHE A 148 -9.78 2.75 14.61
CA PHE A 148 -10.21 2.93 13.23
C PHE A 148 -11.73 2.99 13.12
N PHE A 149 -12.23 3.44 11.96
CA PHE A 149 -13.64 3.40 11.66
C PHE A 149 -14.06 2.02 11.14
N LYS A 150 -15.28 1.61 11.46
CA LYS A 150 -15.89 0.44 10.77
C LYS A 150 -15.98 0.72 9.28
N LYS A 151 -15.78 -0.29 8.48
CA LYS A 151 -15.94 -0.22 7.01
C LYS A 151 -17.26 0.46 6.64
N ASN A 152 -17.19 1.38 5.68
CA ASN A 152 -18.36 2.11 5.16
C ASN A 152 -19.21 2.80 6.25
N SER A 153 -18.59 3.26 7.33
CA SER A 153 -19.28 3.84 8.49
C SER A 153 -18.42 4.93 9.16
N HIS A 154 -19.07 5.86 9.85
CA HIS A 154 -18.43 6.82 10.75
C HIS A 154 -18.32 6.30 12.20
N ASN A 155 -18.66 5.04 12.44
CA ASN A 155 -18.56 4.45 13.78
C ASN A 155 -17.11 4.12 14.10
N PHE A 156 -16.56 4.83 15.08
CA PHE A 156 -15.19 4.65 15.53
C PHE A 156 -15.08 3.44 16.48
N VAL A 157 -14.08 2.62 16.28
CA VAL A 157 -13.75 1.45 17.10
C VAL A 157 -12.40 1.72 17.78
N PRO A 158 -12.38 1.94 19.09
CA PRO A 158 -11.12 2.02 19.84
C PRO A 158 -10.33 0.73 19.71
N MET A 159 -9.02 0.86 19.51
CA MET A 159 -8.10 -0.27 19.35
C MET A 159 -6.75 0.06 19.97
N GLU A 160 -6.10 -0.96 20.49
CA GLU A 160 -4.77 -0.85 21.14
C GLU A 160 -3.72 -1.75 20.46
N ASP A 161 -4.17 -2.65 19.61
CA ASP A 161 -3.36 -3.62 18.89
C ASP A 161 -3.83 -3.68 17.42
N TYR A 162 -2.87 -3.77 16.51
CA TYR A 162 -3.12 -3.73 15.08
C TYR A 162 -2.31 -4.82 14.38
N LEU A 163 -2.88 -5.97 14.19
CA LEU A 163 -2.27 -7.21 13.67
C LEU A 163 -1.15 -7.02 12.62
N ILE A 164 -1.26 -6.01 11.76
CA ILE A 164 -0.32 -5.79 10.66
C ILE A 164 0.74 -4.72 10.94
N GLN A 165 0.60 -3.94 12.03
CA GLN A 165 1.56 -2.90 12.39
C GLN A 165 2.67 -3.48 13.27
N ASP A 166 3.88 -2.94 13.15
CA ASP A 166 4.99 -3.26 14.05
C ASP A 166 4.57 -3.05 15.51
N GLU A 167 4.85 -4.01 16.37
CA GLU A 167 4.42 -4.00 17.78
C GLU A 167 4.93 -2.78 18.55
N ARG A 168 6.16 -2.34 18.23
CA ARG A 168 6.72 -1.14 18.83
C ARG A 168 5.97 0.13 18.45
N ILE A 169 5.48 0.21 17.22
CA ILE A 169 4.62 1.31 16.75
C ILE A 169 3.34 1.36 17.59
N ASP A 170 2.72 0.22 17.87
CA ASP A 170 1.50 0.14 18.68
C ASP A 170 1.76 0.59 20.12
N GLU A 171 2.90 0.22 20.71
CA GLU A 171 3.33 0.69 22.04
C GLU A 171 3.51 2.21 22.06
N VAL A 172 4.18 2.78 21.06
CA VAL A 172 4.40 4.23 20.96
C VAL A 172 3.07 4.98 20.79
N ILE A 173 2.15 4.47 19.95
CA ILE A 173 0.81 5.06 19.80
C ILE A 173 0.06 5.09 21.15
N LYS A 174 0.10 3.99 21.90
CA LYS A 174 -0.51 3.91 23.24
C LYS A 174 0.11 4.91 24.21
N ALA A 175 1.43 4.99 24.25
CA ALA A 175 2.14 5.93 25.11
C ALA A 175 1.79 7.39 24.76
N VAL A 176 1.83 7.76 23.48
CA VAL A 176 1.45 9.10 23.01
C VAL A 176 -0.01 9.41 23.34
N ARG A 177 -0.93 8.48 23.09
CA ARG A 177 -2.35 8.62 23.46
C ARG A 177 -2.51 8.93 24.94
N ASP A 178 -1.84 8.19 25.81
CA ASP A 178 -1.98 8.32 27.26
C ASP A 178 -1.34 9.62 27.78
N ILE A 179 -0.25 10.09 27.16
CA ILE A 179 0.32 11.40 27.41
C ILE A 179 -0.65 12.51 26.98
N LEU A 180 -1.26 12.44 25.80
CA LEU A 180 -2.28 13.40 25.36
C LEU A 180 -3.47 13.46 26.32
N ARG A 181 -3.87 12.33 26.92
CA ARG A 181 -4.91 12.26 27.97
C ARG A 181 -4.46 12.98 29.26
N LYS A 182 -3.22 12.73 29.71
CA LYS A 182 -2.63 13.35 30.92
C LYS A 182 -2.67 14.88 30.80
N PHE A 183 -2.36 15.43 29.64
CA PHE A 183 -2.38 16.87 29.36
C PHE A 183 -3.75 17.38 28.87
N MET A 184 -4.82 16.58 28.96
CA MET A 184 -6.18 16.93 28.57
C MET A 184 -6.28 17.50 27.14
N ILE A 185 -5.41 17.06 26.22
CA ILE A 185 -5.43 17.48 24.82
C ILE A 185 -6.69 16.94 24.16
N SER A 186 -7.47 17.82 23.53
CA SER A 186 -8.72 17.41 22.88
C SER A 186 -8.50 16.75 21.51
N ALA A 187 -9.26 15.69 21.22
CA ALA A 187 -9.32 15.13 19.87
C ALA A 187 -10.15 16.02 18.95
N TYR A 188 -9.78 16.04 17.66
CA TYR A 188 -10.54 16.72 16.63
C TYR A 188 -11.90 16.06 16.38
N ASP A 189 -12.94 16.87 16.33
CA ASP A 189 -14.31 16.48 15.97
C ASP A 189 -14.65 17.01 14.57
N GLU A 190 -14.94 16.10 13.64
CA GLU A 190 -15.26 16.44 12.23
C GLU A 190 -16.56 17.20 12.08
N LYS A 191 -17.56 16.96 12.97
CA LYS A 191 -18.88 17.61 12.91
C LYS A 191 -18.81 19.08 13.31
N THR A 192 -18.13 19.36 14.42
CA THR A 192 -17.99 20.71 14.96
C THR A 192 -16.80 21.46 14.41
N HIS A 193 -15.87 20.76 13.76
CA HIS A 193 -14.59 21.28 13.29
C HIS A 193 -13.77 21.92 14.43
N LYS A 194 -13.79 21.32 15.61
CA LYS A 194 -13.08 21.77 16.82
C LYS A 194 -12.13 20.68 17.35
N GLY A 195 -11.28 21.04 18.29
CA GLY A 195 -10.30 20.14 18.89
C GLY A 195 -8.90 20.33 18.33
N VAL A 196 -7.94 19.60 18.86
CA VAL A 196 -6.50 19.78 18.59
C VAL A 196 -5.96 18.65 17.71
N VAL A 197 -5.90 17.42 18.20
CA VAL A 197 -5.23 16.29 17.52
C VAL A 197 -6.22 15.50 16.66
N ARG A 198 -5.84 15.29 15.40
CA ARG A 198 -6.59 14.52 14.40
C ARG A 198 -6.11 13.09 14.28
N HIS A 199 -4.78 12.92 14.17
CA HIS A 199 -4.12 11.62 14.01
C HIS A 199 -2.81 11.59 14.78
N ILE A 200 -2.42 10.41 15.18
CA ILE A 200 -1.06 10.08 15.59
C ILE A 200 -0.47 9.24 14.47
N ILE A 201 0.64 9.69 13.88
CA ILE A 201 1.41 8.91 12.92
C ILE A 201 2.69 8.50 13.61
N VAL A 202 3.04 7.21 13.51
CA VAL A 202 4.31 6.69 13.96
C VAL A 202 4.98 5.98 12.80
N ARG A 203 6.25 6.29 12.58
CA ARG A 203 7.14 5.57 11.66
C ARG A 203 8.28 4.96 12.45
N ARG A 204 8.71 3.78 12.05
CA ARG A 204 9.87 3.11 12.64
C ARG A 204 10.76 2.57 11.53
N GLY A 205 12.05 2.90 11.56
CA GLY A 205 13.02 2.26 10.68
C GLY A 205 13.11 0.76 10.98
N HIS A 206 13.12 -0.06 9.93
CA HIS A 206 13.19 -1.52 10.10
C HIS A 206 14.56 -1.97 10.62
N TYR A 207 15.63 -1.39 10.09
CA TYR A 207 17.00 -1.69 10.49
C TYR A 207 17.55 -0.71 11.53
N SER A 208 17.25 0.58 11.40
CA SER A 208 17.74 1.60 12.34
C SER A 208 17.03 1.55 13.68
N HIS A 209 15.79 1.07 13.71
CA HIS A 209 14.87 1.12 14.86
C HIS A 209 14.53 2.55 15.34
N GLU A 210 14.98 3.59 14.65
CA GLU A 210 14.61 4.96 14.93
C GLU A 210 13.11 5.18 14.77
N VAL A 211 12.51 5.93 15.68
CA VAL A 211 11.07 6.21 15.69
C VAL A 211 10.82 7.69 15.43
N MET A 212 9.88 7.97 14.53
CA MET A 212 9.29 9.30 14.34
C MET A 212 7.85 9.31 14.83
N VAL A 213 7.51 10.31 15.64
CA VAL A 213 6.12 10.61 16.02
C VAL A 213 5.66 11.86 15.29
N VAL A 214 4.54 11.79 14.58
CA VAL A 214 3.91 12.95 13.95
C VAL A 214 2.53 13.16 14.58
N LEU A 215 2.35 14.31 15.23
CA LEU A 215 1.05 14.75 15.75
C LEU A 215 0.36 15.58 14.68
N VAL A 216 -0.63 14.99 14.00
CA VAL A 216 -1.44 15.74 13.03
C VAL A 216 -2.50 16.53 13.78
N THR A 217 -2.45 17.85 13.66
CA THR A 217 -3.30 18.75 14.43
C THR A 217 -4.14 19.65 13.53
N ARG A 218 -5.35 19.98 13.96
CA ARG A 218 -6.10 21.10 13.40
C ARG A 218 -5.59 22.44 13.96
N ALA A 219 -5.25 22.47 15.25
CA ALA A 219 -4.76 23.68 15.90
C ALA A 219 -3.33 23.99 15.50
N LYS A 220 -2.99 25.28 15.36
CA LYS A 220 -1.62 25.74 15.07
C LYS A 220 -0.64 25.51 16.24
N LYS A 221 -1.17 25.37 17.46
CA LYS A 221 -0.38 25.10 18.66
C LYS A 221 -0.99 23.95 19.44
N ILE A 222 -0.14 23.10 20.00
CA ILE A 222 -0.50 22.09 20.98
C ILE A 222 -0.35 22.75 22.36
N PRO A 223 -1.36 22.72 23.24
CA PRO A 223 -1.18 23.18 24.63
C PRO A 223 -0.05 22.41 25.30
N GLU A 224 0.75 23.08 26.11
CA GLU A 224 1.87 22.48 26.87
C GLU A 224 2.77 21.61 25.97
N SER A 225 3.08 22.13 24.77
CA SER A 225 3.79 21.38 23.72
C SER A 225 5.12 20.82 24.18
N ASP A 226 5.90 21.60 24.92
CA ASP A 226 7.25 21.23 25.33
C ASP A 226 7.21 20.12 26.39
N GLU A 227 6.24 20.20 27.34
CA GLU A 227 5.99 19.18 28.34
C GLU A 227 5.46 17.87 27.70
N VAL A 228 4.52 17.97 26.76
CA VAL A 228 4.00 16.82 26.01
C VAL A 228 5.14 16.11 25.28
N VAL A 229 6.00 16.87 24.59
CA VAL A 229 7.15 16.31 23.85
C VAL A 229 8.16 15.71 24.83
N GLY A 230 8.47 16.38 25.92
CA GLY A 230 9.37 15.86 26.96
C GLY A 230 8.90 14.52 27.53
N GLU A 231 7.60 14.38 27.82
CA GLU A 231 7.03 13.10 28.27
C GLU A 231 7.07 12.02 27.19
N ILE A 232 6.86 12.37 25.91
CA ILE A 232 6.98 11.39 24.80
C ILE A 232 8.41 10.85 24.71
N LEU A 233 9.42 11.73 24.71
CA LEU A 233 10.82 11.33 24.63
C LEU A 233 11.27 10.50 25.85
N LYS A 234 10.73 10.81 27.02
CA LYS A 234 10.99 10.05 28.24
C LYS A 234 10.33 8.67 28.21
N ALA A 235 9.09 8.56 27.74
CA ALA A 235 8.35 7.30 27.67
C ALA A 235 8.85 6.39 26.54
N CYS A 236 9.36 6.97 25.46
CA CYS A 236 9.83 6.28 24.27
C CYS A 236 11.23 6.77 23.87
N PRO A 237 12.30 6.24 24.48
CA PRO A 237 13.67 6.71 24.26
C PRO A 237 14.21 6.50 22.83
N ASP A 238 13.59 5.63 22.07
CA ASP A 238 13.88 5.36 20.66
C ASP A 238 13.23 6.38 19.70
N VAL A 239 12.42 7.32 20.21
CA VAL A 239 11.87 8.42 19.41
C VAL A 239 12.98 9.42 19.09
N ARG A 240 13.40 9.41 17.83
CA ARG A 240 14.45 10.30 17.28
C ARG A 240 13.92 11.71 17.03
N THR A 241 12.66 11.80 16.58
CA THR A 241 12.05 13.09 16.22
C THR A 241 10.56 13.12 16.49
N VAL A 242 10.06 14.30 16.88
CA VAL A 242 8.64 14.59 17.05
C VAL A 242 8.27 15.78 16.15
N VAL A 243 7.28 15.60 15.30
CA VAL A 243 6.82 16.59 14.32
C VAL A 243 5.36 16.93 14.60
N GLN A 244 5.01 18.21 14.58
CA GLN A 244 3.62 18.65 14.45
C GLN A 244 3.33 18.92 12.98
N ASN A 245 2.40 18.18 12.40
CA ASN A 245 1.84 18.48 11.07
C ASN A 245 0.50 19.19 11.26
N ILE A 246 0.35 20.38 10.66
CA ILE A 246 -0.83 21.24 10.85
C ILE A 246 -1.76 21.09 9.64
N ASN A 247 -2.91 20.46 9.84
CA ASN A 247 -3.96 20.33 8.86
C ASN A 247 -5.26 20.96 9.37
N GLN A 248 -5.48 22.22 8.97
CA GLN A 248 -6.67 23.01 9.35
C GLN A 248 -7.88 22.74 8.45
N GLU A 249 -7.68 22.04 7.34
CA GLU A 249 -8.70 21.83 6.33
C GLU A 249 -9.76 20.80 6.76
N LYS A 250 -10.98 20.99 6.31
CA LYS A 250 -12.05 20.00 6.45
C LYS A 250 -11.96 19.00 5.30
N THR A 251 -11.03 18.08 5.40
CA THR A 251 -10.64 17.13 4.35
C THR A 251 -10.37 15.74 4.92
N ASN A 252 -10.46 14.72 4.05
CA ASN A 252 -10.03 13.36 4.34
C ASN A 252 -8.49 13.16 4.17
N VAL A 253 -7.79 14.15 3.60
CA VAL A 253 -6.32 14.13 3.53
C VAL A 253 -5.78 14.26 4.94
N ILE A 254 -4.88 13.36 5.33
CA ILE A 254 -4.37 13.28 6.71
C ILE A 254 -3.38 14.41 6.97
N LEU A 255 -2.31 14.49 6.17
CA LEU A 255 -1.25 15.48 6.34
C LEU A 255 -1.64 16.83 5.71
N GLY A 256 -1.36 17.91 6.44
CA GLY A 256 -1.43 19.27 5.94
C GLY A 256 -0.09 19.68 5.32
N LYS A 257 -0.04 20.88 4.75
CA LYS A 257 1.17 21.42 4.07
C LYS A 257 2.20 22.03 5.02
N THR A 258 1.83 22.29 6.27
CA THR A 258 2.70 23.01 7.23
C THR A 258 3.17 22.03 8.31
N GLU A 259 4.46 22.03 8.56
CA GLU A 259 5.09 21.23 9.61
C GLU A 259 5.89 22.12 10.57
N LYS A 260 6.02 21.64 11.79
CA LYS A 260 6.89 22.18 12.83
C LYS A 260 7.61 21.03 13.50
N ILE A 261 8.92 21.05 13.48
CA ILE A 261 9.75 20.11 14.23
C ILE A 261 9.66 20.53 15.71
N LEU A 262 9.19 19.63 16.57
CA LEU A 262 9.08 19.86 18.00
C LEU A 262 10.28 19.30 18.76
N ALA A 263 10.89 18.23 18.25
CA ALA A 263 12.14 17.67 18.75
C ALA A 263 12.86 16.89 17.64
N GLY A 264 14.19 16.80 17.72
CA GLY A 264 15.04 16.12 16.74
C GLY A 264 15.16 16.88 15.43
N ASP A 265 15.44 16.16 14.33
CA ASP A 265 15.82 16.75 13.04
C ASP A 265 14.69 16.71 11.98
N GLY A 266 13.51 16.19 12.33
CA GLY A 266 12.35 16.10 11.44
C GLY A 266 12.35 14.87 10.52
N HIS A 267 13.34 14.00 10.65
CA HIS A 267 13.46 12.75 9.86
C HIS A 267 13.99 11.60 10.71
N ILE A 268 13.81 10.40 10.21
CA ILE A 268 14.50 9.18 10.65
C ILE A 268 15.25 8.59 9.47
N THR A 269 16.20 7.71 9.75
CA THR A 269 16.92 6.96 8.74
C THR A 269 16.48 5.50 8.72
N ASP A 270 16.55 4.86 7.55
CA ASP A 270 16.41 3.42 7.41
C ASP A 270 17.17 2.96 6.17
N SER A 271 17.32 1.65 5.97
CA SER A 271 17.99 1.12 4.79
C SER A 271 17.12 0.12 4.02
N LEU A 272 17.35 0.03 2.71
CA LEU A 272 16.79 -0.99 1.82
C LEU A 272 17.87 -1.49 0.89
N ASN A 273 18.15 -2.79 0.89
CA ASN A 273 19.22 -3.41 0.10
C ASN A 273 20.60 -2.72 0.27
N GLY A 274 20.90 -2.25 1.48
CA GLY A 274 22.16 -1.58 1.80
C GLY A 274 22.25 -0.11 1.40
N ILE A 275 21.19 0.49 0.88
CA ILE A 275 21.09 1.93 0.60
C ILE A 275 20.36 2.60 1.75
N ASN A 276 20.94 3.67 2.28
CA ASN A 276 20.37 4.45 3.36
C ASN A 276 19.44 5.54 2.83
N PHE A 277 18.30 5.73 3.50
CA PHE A 277 17.28 6.73 3.15
C PHE A 277 16.96 7.60 4.35
N GLU A 278 16.92 8.91 4.13
CA GLU A 278 16.24 9.84 5.04
C GLU A 278 14.74 9.82 4.76
N ILE A 279 13.95 9.70 5.82
CA ILE A 279 12.49 9.56 5.75
C ILE A 279 11.86 10.66 6.58
N SER A 280 11.21 11.63 5.94
CA SER A 280 10.43 12.68 6.57
C SER A 280 8.98 12.23 6.84
N ALA A 281 8.18 13.08 7.46
CA ALA A 281 6.76 12.80 7.67
C ALA A 281 5.99 12.66 6.35
N HIS A 282 6.36 13.42 5.31
CA HIS A 282 5.73 13.40 3.98
C HIS A 282 6.31 12.36 3.03
N SER A 283 7.55 11.90 3.21
CA SER A 283 8.19 10.95 2.28
C SER A 283 7.33 9.71 2.07
N PHE A 284 7.11 9.36 0.80
CA PHE A 284 6.60 8.03 0.48
C PHE A 284 7.74 7.02 0.65
N TYR A 285 7.58 6.13 1.59
CA TYR A 285 8.48 5.01 1.85
C TYR A 285 7.64 3.76 2.07
N GLN A 286 7.97 2.69 1.40
CA GLN A 286 7.20 1.44 1.42
C GLN A 286 7.05 0.90 2.84
N VAL A 287 5.84 0.49 3.19
CA VAL A 287 5.49 0.17 4.59
C VAL A 287 5.91 -1.23 5.05
N ASN A 288 6.39 -2.08 4.16
CA ASN A 288 6.87 -3.43 4.43
C ASN A 288 8.28 -3.57 3.87
N SER A 289 9.28 -3.24 4.67
CA SER A 289 10.68 -3.22 4.25
C SER A 289 11.15 -4.58 3.72
N VAL A 290 10.79 -5.69 4.38
CA VAL A 290 11.19 -7.06 3.99
C VAL A 290 10.70 -7.42 2.58
N GLN A 291 9.45 -7.15 2.27
CA GLN A 291 8.92 -7.45 0.93
C GLN A 291 9.36 -6.42 -0.11
N THR A 292 9.57 -5.18 0.29
CA THR A 292 10.11 -4.13 -0.58
C THR A 292 11.51 -4.49 -1.07
N GLU A 293 12.37 -5.00 -0.20
CA GLU A 293 13.70 -5.48 -0.60
C GLU A 293 13.61 -6.61 -1.63
N LYS A 294 12.69 -7.56 -1.44
CA LYS A 294 12.46 -8.63 -2.43
C LYS A 294 11.97 -8.06 -3.77
N ILE A 295 11.05 -7.08 -3.75
CA ILE A 295 10.56 -6.41 -4.96
C ILE A 295 11.73 -5.74 -5.69
N TYR A 296 12.52 -4.93 -4.98
CA TYR A 296 13.63 -4.19 -5.60
C TYR A 296 14.74 -5.11 -6.10
N GLN A 297 15.06 -6.19 -5.37
CA GLN A 297 15.96 -7.23 -5.87
C GLN A 297 15.44 -7.85 -7.17
N LYS A 298 14.15 -8.18 -7.23
CA LYS A 298 13.54 -8.73 -8.45
C LYS A 298 13.52 -7.73 -9.60
N VAL A 299 13.31 -6.43 -9.33
CA VAL A 299 13.40 -5.38 -10.35
C VAL A 299 14.82 -5.28 -10.91
N VAL A 300 15.85 -5.27 -10.04
CA VAL A 300 17.27 -5.21 -10.46
C VAL A 300 17.66 -6.48 -11.22
N GLU A 301 17.22 -7.67 -10.77
CA GLU A 301 17.42 -8.94 -11.48
C GLU A 301 16.75 -8.92 -12.86
N ALA A 302 15.52 -8.41 -12.93
CA ALA A 302 14.75 -8.32 -14.17
C ALA A 302 15.32 -7.34 -15.19
N ALA A 303 15.95 -6.26 -14.70
CA ALA A 303 16.62 -5.29 -15.56
C ALA A 303 17.86 -5.86 -16.26
N GLU A 304 18.52 -6.91 -15.69
CA GLU A 304 19.70 -7.60 -16.26
C GLU A 304 20.84 -6.64 -16.63
N LEU A 305 21.16 -5.74 -15.68
CA LEU A 305 22.14 -4.68 -15.88
C LEU A 305 23.57 -5.22 -15.80
N THR A 306 24.44 -4.74 -16.69
CA THR A 306 25.88 -5.14 -16.82
C THR A 306 26.85 -4.00 -16.51
N GLY A 307 26.34 -2.82 -16.15
CA GLY A 307 27.14 -1.61 -15.92
C GLY A 307 27.26 -0.68 -17.15
N LYS A 308 26.58 -0.99 -18.24
CA LYS A 308 26.61 -0.21 -19.49
C LYS A 308 25.28 0.45 -19.82
N GLU A 309 24.20 0.00 -19.19
CA GLU A 309 22.84 0.36 -19.55
C GLU A 309 22.46 1.74 -19.00
N THR A 310 21.68 2.45 -19.81
CA THR A 310 20.92 3.64 -19.40
C THR A 310 19.52 3.20 -19.01
N VAL A 311 19.10 3.58 -17.80
CA VAL A 311 17.80 3.24 -17.23
C VAL A 311 16.97 4.50 -16.99
N ILE A 312 15.66 4.45 -17.26
CA ILE A 312 14.69 5.45 -16.82
C ILE A 312 13.80 4.83 -15.75
N ASP A 313 13.69 5.50 -14.60
CA ASP A 313 12.71 5.22 -13.53
C ASP A 313 11.65 6.32 -13.56
N ALA A 314 10.47 5.98 -14.09
CA ALA A 314 9.46 6.96 -14.48
C ALA A 314 8.52 7.41 -13.34
N TYR A 315 8.66 6.87 -12.14
CA TYR A 315 7.92 7.24 -10.92
C TYR A 315 8.83 7.07 -9.71
N CYS A 316 9.96 7.78 -9.69
CA CYS A 316 11.07 7.44 -8.81
C CYS A 316 10.86 7.76 -7.32
N GLY A 317 9.86 8.61 -6.96
CA GLY A 317 9.66 9.04 -5.58
C GLY A 317 10.92 9.61 -4.97
N ILE A 318 11.31 9.15 -3.80
CA ILE A 318 12.56 9.53 -3.12
C ILE A 318 13.80 8.73 -3.61
N GLY A 319 13.70 8.11 -4.79
CA GLY A 319 14.80 7.41 -5.46
C GLY A 319 15.01 5.95 -5.02
N THR A 320 14.05 5.32 -4.35
CA THR A 320 14.26 3.99 -3.76
C THR A 320 14.59 2.91 -4.79
N ILE A 321 13.91 2.86 -5.93
CA ILE A 321 14.22 1.94 -7.04
C ILE A 321 15.43 2.46 -7.82
N SER A 322 15.45 3.75 -8.16
CA SER A 322 16.54 4.37 -8.95
C SER A 322 17.91 4.11 -8.36
N LEU A 323 18.09 4.30 -7.04
CA LEU A 323 19.37 4.12 -6.37
C LEU A 323 19.80 2.65 -6.32
N ASN A 324 18.85 1.72 -6.20
CA ASN A 324 19.13 0.28 -6.31
C ASN A 324 19.62 -0.09 -7.72
N LEU A 325 19.01 0.48 -8.77
CA LEU A 325 19.41 0.28 -10.16
C LEU A 325 20.76 0.92 -10.46
N ALA A 326 21.02 2.12 -9.90
CA ALA A 326 22.26 2.87 -10.11
C ALA A 326 23.52 2.13 -9.66
N GLN A 327 23.41 1.19 -8.70
CA GLN A 327 24.52 0.32 -8.31
C GLN A 327 25.02 -0.60 -9.43
N LYS A 328 24.20 -0.84 -10.47
CA LYS A 328 24.48 -1.78 -11.57
C LYS A 328 24.31 -1.18 -12.96
N ALA A 329 23.79 0.02 -13.09
CA ALA A 329 23.59 0.74 -14.34
C ALA A 329 24.76 1.69 -14.63
N ALA A 330 24.99 2.03 -15.90
CA ALA A 330 25.88 3.13 -16.26
C ALA A 330 25.27 4.47 -15.85
N LYS A 331 23.96 4.63 -16.05
CA LYS A 331 23.23 5.85 -15.74
C LYS A 331 21.75 5.59 -15.46
N VAL A 332 21.20 6.29 -14.49
CA VAL A 332 19.76 6.24 -14.16
C VAL A 332 19.17 7.64 -14.25
N TYR A 333 18.03 7.77 -14.91
CA TYR A 333 17.22 8.97 -14.97
C TYR A 333 15.93 8.73 -14.21
N GLY A 334 15.71 9.44 -13.10
CA GLY A 334 14.49 9.37 -12.31
C GLY A 334 13.61 10.60 -12.55
N VAL A 335 12.30 10.40 -12.67
CA VAL A 335 11.31 11.49 -12.74
C VAL A 335 10.18 11.27 -11.75
N GLU A 336 9.78 12.35 -11.08
CA GLU A 336 8.69 12.38 -10.10
C GLU A 336 8.00 13.75 -10.14
N ILE A 337 6.68 13.75 -9.98
CA ILE A 337 5.87 14.98 -10.03
C ILE A 337 5.99 15.83 -8.75
N VAL A 338 6.38 15.22 -7.63
CA VAL A 338 6.47 15.85 -6.32
C VAL A 338 7.87 16.43 -6.11
N PRO A 339 8.03 17.78 -6.08
CA PRO A 339 9.36 18.41 -5.96
C PRO A 339 10.13 17.99 -4.70
N GLU A 340 9.44 17.89 -3.56
CA GLU A 340 10.03 17.51 -2.28
C GLU A 340 10.61 16.08 -2.31
N ALA A 341 9.96 15.17 -3.05
CA ALA A 341 10.46 13.81 -3.23
C ALA A 341 11.74 13.78 -4.07
N ILE A 342 11.86 14.64 -5.09
CA ILE A 342 13.09 14.80 -5.88
C ILE A 342 14.22 15.39 -5.05
N ASP A 343 13.94 16.35 -4.19
CA ASP A 343 14.94 16.89 -3.26
C ASP A 343 15.46 15.81 -2.31
N ASP A 344 14.57 14.96 -1.79
CA ASP A 344 14.93 13.81 -0.97
C ASP A 344 15.73 12.77 -1.78
N ALA A 345 15.35 12.49 -3.04
CA ALA A 345 16.08 11.57 -3.92
C ALA A 345 17.52 12.03 -4.16
N LYS A 346 17.75 13.32 -4.41
CA LYS A 346 19.09 13.91 -4.59
C LYS A 346 19.93 13.84 -3.31
N LYS A 347 19.34 14.09 -2.14
CA LYS A 347 19.99 13.94 -0.84
C LYS A 347 20.38 12.47 -0.59
N ASN A 348 19.46 11.54 -0.85
CA ASN A 348 19.69 10.11 -0.70
C ASN A 348 20.81 9.62 -1.64
N ALA A 349 20.86 10.09 -2.88
CA ALA A 349 21.95 9.79 -3.81
C ALA A 349 23.31 10.26 -3.25
N THR A 350 23.38 11.51 -2.79
CA THR A 350 24.60 12.09 -2.21
C THR A 350 25.03 11.33 -0.95
N ALA A 351 24.12 11.01 -0.05
CA ALA A 351 24.39 10.30 1.20
C ALA A 351 24.95 8.87 0.97
N ASN A 352 24.62 8.27 -0.18
CA ASN A 352 25.11 6.93 -0.56
C ASN A 352 26.24 6.96 -1.57
N ASN A 353 26.83 8.12 -1.89
CA ASN A 353 27.89 8.30 -2.89
C ASN A 353 27.52 7.75 -4.29
N ILE A 354 26.25 7.92 -4.68
CA ILE A 354 25.72 7.53 -6.00
C ILE A 354 25.66 8.79 -6.86
N ASP A 355 26.51 8.89 -7.87
CA ASP A 355 26.68 10.06 -8.75
C ASP A 355 26.14 9.84 -10.18
N ASN A 356 25.77 8.60 -10.52
CA ASN A 356 25.23 8.22 -11.81
C ASN A 356 23.68 8.23 -11.88
N ALA A 357 23.00 8.75 -10.86
CA ALA A 357 21.54 8.94 -10.84
C ALA A 357 21.19 10.43 -10.98
N ILE A 358 20.34 10.76 -11.95
CA ILE A 358 19.86 12.12 -12.23
C ILE A 358 18.36 12.15 -11.94
N PHE A 359 17.92 13.16 -11.18
CA PHE A 359 16.52 13.27 -10.75
C PHE A 359 15.90 14.58 -11.21
N GLU A 360 14.70 14.50 -11.81
CA GLU A 360 14.00 15.61 -12.41
C GLU A 360 12.54 15.71 -11.92
N VAL A 361 12.07 16.94 -11.71
CA VAL A 361 10.69 17.20 -11.31
C VAL A 361 9.81 17.36 -12.56
N GLY A 362 8.75 16.58 -12.64
CA GLY A 362 7.77 16.71 -13.73
C GLY A 362 6.99 15.42 -13.99
N THR A 363 6.20 15.43 -15.05
CA THR A 363 5.48 14.23 -15.46
C THR A 363 6.40 13.27 -16.23
N ALA A 364 6.14 11.96 -16.11
CA ALA A 364 6.91 10.95 -16.84
C ALA A 364 6.83 11.17 -18.35
N SER A 365 5.65 11.51 -18.89
CA SER A 365 5.45 11.75 -20.31
C SER A 365 6.27 12.91 -20.85
N ASP A 366 6.31 14.05 -20.12
CA ASP A 366 7.02 15.24 -20.55
C ASP A 366 8.54 15.03 -20.57
N TRP A 367 9.06 14.42 -19.49
CA TRP A 367 10.49 14.13 -19.39
C TRP A 367 10.95 13.06 -20.37
N MET A 368 10.17 12.01 -20.59
CA MET A 368 10.49 11.00 -21.59
C MET A 368 10.52 11.58 -23.01
N ALA A 369 9.61 12.51 -23.33
CA ALA A 369 9.63 13.24 -24.61
C ALA A 369 10.90 14.09 -24.73
N LYS A 370 11.23 14.87 -23.69
CA LYS A 370 12.43 15.72 -23.64
C LYS A 370 13.71 14.89 -23.75
N TRP A 371 13.84 13.79 -23.02
CA TRP A 371 15.01 12.90 -23.10
C TRP A 371 15.13 12.27 -24.50
N SER A 372 14.02 11.97 -25.17
CA SER A 372 14.04 11.53 -26.56
C SER A 372 14.58 12.59 -27.51
N GLU A 373 14.20 13.86 -27.31
CA GLU A 373 14.71 15.02 -28.10
C GLU A 373 16.21 15.26 -27.82
N GLU A 374 16.67 15.06 -26.60
CA GLU A 374 18.08 15.13 -26.19
C GLU A 374 18.93 13.94 -26.68
N GLY A 375 18.30 12.97 -27.35
CA GLY A 375 18.98 11.79 -27.90
C GLY A 375 19.30 10.69 -26.89
N ILE A 376 18.69 10.75 -25.69
CA ILE A 376 18.84 9.70 -24.68
C ILE A 376 18.07 8.46 -25.14
N LYS A 377 18.77 7.33 -25.19
CA LYS A 377 18.23 6.03 -25.58
C LYS A 377 18.31 5.10 -24.37
N PRO A 378 17.22 4.90 -23.61
CA PRO A 378 17.22 3.98 -22.51
C PRO A 378 17.25 2.52 -23.01
N ASP A 379 18.07 1.70 -22.38
CA ASP A 379 18.04 0.24 -22.56
C ASP A 379 16.88 -0.37 -21.79
N VAL A 380 16.60 0.18 -20.60
CA VAL A 380 15.55 -0.29 -19.71
C VAL A 380 14.72 0.89 -19.22
N VAL A 381 13.38 0.71 -19.18
CA VAL A 381 12.46 1.61 -18.48
C VAL A 381 11.79 0.85 -17.34
N VAL A 382 11.78 1.45 -16.16
CA VAL A 382 11.15 0.91 -14.95
C VAL A 382 9.94 1.76 -14.59
N PHE A 383 8.84 1.11 -14.25
CA PHE A 383 7.61 1.72 -13.78
C PHE A 383 7.20 1.19 -12.42
N ASP A 384 6.84 2.10 -11.50
CA ASP A 384 6.08 1.81 -10.27
C ASP A 384 4.97 2.86 -10.12
N PRO A 385 3.95 2.84 -11.00
CA PRO A 385 2.93 3.87 -11.07
C PRO A 385 1.88 3.72 -9.95
N PRO A 386 1.09 4.77 -9.69
CA PRO A 386 -0.05 4.69 -8.77
C PRO A 386 -1.11 3.70 -9.27
N ARG A 387 -2.11 3.38 -8.42
CA ARG A 387 -3.18 2.39 -8.67
C ARG A 387 -3.94 2.54 -9.99
N LYS A 388 -3.95 3.72 -10.60
CA LYS A 388 -4.59 3.96 -11.92
C LYS A 388 -3.81 3.35 -13.09
N GLY A 389 -2.60 2.87 -12.86
CA GLY A 389 -1.69 2.39 -13.91
C GLY A 389 -1.10 3.54 -14.71
N LEU A 390 -0.62 3.23 -15.91
CA LEU A 390 0.00 4.20 -16.82
C LEU A 390 -1.05 5.00 -17.60
N GLU A 391 -0.72 6.25 -17.90
CA GLU A 391 -1.45 7.08 -18.85
C GLU A 391 -1.02 6.73 -20.28
N SER A 392 -1.92 6.88 -21.24
CA SER A 392 -1.65 6.55 -22.65
C SER A 392 -0.45 7.32 -23.21
N GLU A 393 -0.24 8.54 -22.76
CA GLU A 393 0.89 9.39 -23.13
C GLU A 393 2.23 8.79 -22.69
N VAL A 394 2.30 8.20 -21.49
CA VAL A 394 3.50 7.52 -20.97
C VAL A 394 3.81 6.28 -21.80
N ILE A 395 2.79 5.46 -22.13
CA ILE A 395 2.96 4.27 -22.97
C ILE A 395 3.45 4.67 -24.38
N ASN A 396 2.87 5.72 -24.96
CA ASN A 396 3.28 6.22 -26.29
C ASN A 396 4.71 6.80 -26.26
N SER A 397 5.08 7.54 -25.24
CA SER A 397 6.44 8.08 -25.08
C SER A 397 7.47 6.95 -24.89
N THR A 398 7.13 5.93 -24.09
CA THR A 398 7.96 4.73 -23.93
C THR A 398 8.17 4.00 -25.28
N ALA A 399 7.10 3.82 -26.03
CA ALA A 399 7.19 3.17 -27.35
C ALA A 399 8.07 3.95 -28.35
N LYS A 400 8.08 5.28 -28.29
CA LYS A 400 8.97 6.15 -29.08
C LYS A 400 10.42 6.03 -28.66
N LEU A 401 10.72 6.01 -27.35
CA LEU A 401 12.05 5.78 -26.79
C LEU A 401 12.56 4.37 -27.14
N ALA A 402 11.66 3.45 -27.38
CA ALA A 402 11.91 2.09 -27.85
C ALA A 402 12.93 1.30 -26.97
N PRO A 403 12.84 1.29 -25.63
CA PRO A 403 13.74 0.52 -24.80
C PRO A 403 13.69 -0.96 -25.17
N ALA A 404 14.80 -1.66 -25.03
CA ALA A 404 14.84 -3.11 -25.24
C ALA A 404 13.98 -3.85 -24.19
N LYS A 405 13.86 -3.28 -22.99
CA LYS A 405 13.19 -3.90 -21.86
C LYS A 405 12.37 -2.89 -21.04
N ILE A 406 11.22 -3.34 -20.56
CA ILE A 406 10.39 -2.63 -19.60
C ILE A 406 10.22 -3.53 -18.37
N VAL A 407 10.48 -2.99 -17.18
CA VAL A 407 10.19 -3.64 -15.90
C VAL A 407 9.06 -2.89 -15.23
N TYR A 408 7.93 -3.55 -15.03
CA TYR A 408 6.72 -2.92 -14.51
C TYR A 408 6.36 -3.52 -13.15
N VAL A 409 6.43 -2.72 -12.09
CA VAL A 409 5.91 -3.01 -10.76
C VAL A 409 4.50 -2.45 -10.67
N SER A 410 3.53 -3.24 -10.28
CA SER A 410 2.12 -2.83 -10.22
C SER A 410 1.43 -3.28 -8.95
N CYS A 411 0.79 -2.34 -8.26
CA CYS A 411 -0.07 -2.60 -7.10
C CYS A 411 -1.53 -2.90 -7.47
N ASN A 412 -1.88 -2.95 -8.76
CA ASN A 412 -3.23 -3.21 -9.25
C ASN A 412 -3.22 -4.12 -10.48
N PRO A 413 -3.54 -5.42 -10.31
CA PRO A 413 -3.51 -6.37 -11.41
C PRO A 413 -4.41 -6.01 -12.60
N ALA A 414 -5.54 -5.33 -12.36
CA ALA A 414 -6.46 -4.96 -13.43
C ALA A 414 -5.86 -3.89 -14.36
N THR A 415 -5.18 -2.88 -13.81
CA THR A 415 -4.48 -1.88 -14.62
C THR A 415 -3.22 -2.44 -15.26
N LEU A 416 -2.51 -3.35 -14.58
CA LEU A 416 -1.37 -4.05 -15.16
C LEU A 416 -1.76 -4.80 -16.44
N VAL A 417 -2.82 -5.61 -16.39
CA VAL A 417 -3.28 -6.39 -17.55
C VAL A 417 -3.69 -5.47 -18.71
N ARG A 418 -4.40 -4.37 -18.43
CA ARG A 418 -4.72 -3.32 -19.43
C ARG A 418 -3.45 -2.76 -20.08
N ASP A 419 -2.47 -2.40 -19.25
CA ASP A 419 -1.25 -1.75 -19.74
C ASP A 419 -0.37 -2.74 -20.53
N ILE A 420 -0.37 -4.04 -20.16
CA ILE A 420 0.28 -5.10 -20.96
C ILE A 420 -0.35 -5.15 -22.35
N GLN A 421 -1.68 -5.14 -22.48
CA GLN A 421 -2.35 -5.14 -23.79
C GLN A 421 -1.92 -3.93 -24.64
N LEU A 422 -1.90 -2.73 -24.03
CA LEU A 422 -1.47 -1.51 -24.71
C LEU A 422 0.01 -1.56 -25.16
N PHE A 423 0.90 -2.13 -24.36
CA PHE A 423 2.30 -2.35 -24.77
C PHE A 423 2.42 -3.43 -25.85
N THR A 424 1.58 -4.46 -25.84
CA THR A 424 1.55 -5.47 -26.90
C THR A 424 1.19 -4.85 -28.26
N GLU A 425 0.24 -3.90 -28.27
CA GLU A 425 -0.08 -3.12 -29.49
C GLU A 425 1.09 -2.25 -29.99
N LYS A 426 2.06 -1.96 -29.11
CA LYS A 426 3.28 -1.19 -29.43
C LYS A 426 4.49 -2.05 -29.75
N GLY A 427 4.32 -3.37 -29.93
CA GLY A 427 5.39 -4.30 -30.28
C GLY A 427 6.22 -4.79 -29.08
N TYR A 428 5.62 -4.88 -27.90
CA TYR A 428 6.21 -5.53 -26.74
C TYR A 428 5.47 -6.83 -26.39
N GLN A 429 6.16 -7.75 -25.76
CA GLN A 429 5.57 -8.99 -25.24
C GLN A 429 6.07 -9.28 -23.84
N VAL A 430 5.26 -9.99 -23.06
CA VAL A 430 5.68 -10.47 -21.74
C VAL A 430 6.76 -11.54 -21.93
N ALA A 431 7.94 -11.30 -21.39
CA ALA A 431 9.13 -12.12 -21.63
C ALA A 431 9.37 -13.20 -20.57
N LYS A 432 8.82 -13.01 -19.37
CA LYS A 432 8.99 -13.91 -18.22
C LYS A 432 7.65 -14.05 -17.49
N PRO A 433 7.43 -15.14 -16.70
CA PRO A 433 6.25 -15.24 -15.85
C PRO A 433 6.10 -14.00 -14.98
N ILE A 434 4.90 -13.47 -14.87
CA ILE A 434 4.60 -12.38 -13.92
C ILE A 434 4.92 -12.88 -12.51
N GLN A 435 5.71 -12.10 -11.76
CA GLN A 435 6.10 -12.42 -10.38
C GLN A 435 5.24 -11.64 -9.39
N PRO A 436 4.23 -12.23 -8.77
CA PRO A 436 3.49 -11.59 -7.70
C PRO A 436 4.28 -11.61 -6.38
N VAL A 437 4.09 -10.54 -5.59
CA VAL A 437 4.71 -10.39 -4.27
C VAL A 437 3.64 -9.96 -3.27
N ASP A 438 3.60 -10.63 -2.12
CA ASP A 438 2.67 -10.28 -1.05
C ASP A 438 3.22 -9.13 -0.19
N GLN A 439 3.18 -7.91 -0.73
CA GLN A 439 3.58 -6.68 -0.03
C GLN A 439 2.69 -6.37 1.18
N PHE A 440 1.43 -6.82 1.15
CA PHE A 440 0.43 -6.51 2.17
C PHE A 440 -0.29 -7.77 2.66
N PRO A 441 0.39 -8.65 3.41
CA PRO A 441 -0.23 -9.80 4.06
C PRO A 441 -1.51 -9.45 4.82
N MET A 442 -2.42 -10.39 4.97
CA MET A 442 -3.74 -10.24 5.60
C MET A 442 -4.70 -9.31 4.86
N THR A 443 -4.29 -8.71 3.74
CA THR A 443 -5.14 -7.86 2.89
C THR A 443 -5.32 -8.49 1.51
N THR A 444 -6.25 -7.96 0.71
CA THR A 444 -6.51 -8.43 -0.66
C THR A 444 -5.58 -7.83 -1.71
N HIS A 445 -4.66 -6.96 -1.31
CA HIS A 445 -3.72 -6.30 -2.21
C HIS A 445 -2.56 -7.23 -2.59
N ILE A 446 -2.10 -7.08 -3.83
CA ILE A 446 -0.96 -7.81 -4.39
C ILE A 446 -0.11 -6.84 -5.21
N GLU A 447 1.21 -6.96 -5.10
CA GLU A 447 2.16 -6.36 -6.03
C GLU A 447 2.53 -7.39 -7.10
N SER A 448 2.83 -6.93 -8.30
CA SER A 448 3.22 -7.81 -9.41
C SER A 448 4.34 -7.18 -10.22
N ILE A 449 5.38 -7.95 -10.51
CA ILE A 449 6.51 -7.53 -11.34
C ILE A 449 6.39 -8.22 -12.68
N THR A 450 6.37 -7.44 -13.75
CA THR A 450 6.26 -7.92 -15.13
C THR A 450 7.43 -7.41 -15.95
N VAL A 451 7.99 -8.27 -16.77
CA VAL A 451 9.04 -7.93 -17.73
C VAL A 451 8.47 -7.99 -19.12
N LEU A 452 8.54 -6.87 -19.86
CA LEU A 452 8.21 -6.85 -21.27
C LEU A 452 9.48 -6.60 -22.07
N THR A 453 9.63 -7.32 -23.20
CA THR A 453 10.70 -7.10 -24.16
C THR A 453 10.12 -6.74 -25.51
N ARG A 454 10.89 -6.00 -26.26
CA ARG A 454 10.50 -5.63 -27.63
C ARG A 454 10.47 -6.87 -28.51
N THR A 455 9.42 -7.06 -29.28
CA THR A 455 9.38 -8.10 -30.33
C THR A 455 10.32 -7.70 -31.44
N GLU A 456 11.23 -8.60 -31.83
CA GLU A 456 11.99 -8.41 -33.07
C GLU A 456 11.00 -8.37 -34.23
N ASN A 457 10.94 -7.26 -34.96
CA ASN A 457 10.21 -7.25 -36.21
C ASN A 457 10.98 -8.16 -37.17
N ASN A 458 10.42 -9.35 -37.46
CA ASN A 458 10.83 -10.17 -38.59
C ASN A 458 10.61 -9.46 -39.92
#